data_2a2c6f3395c7b70782229699beb822b3
#
_entry.id   2a2c6f3395c7b70782229699beb822b3
#
_cell.length_a   1.000
_cell.length_b   1.000
_cell.length_c   1.000
_cell.angle_alpha   90.00
_cell.angle_beta   90.00
_cell.angle_gamma   90.00
#
_symmetry.space_group_name_H-M   'P 1'
#
loop_
_entity.id
_entity.type
_entity.pdbx_description
1 polymer ?
#
loop_
_entity_poly.entity_id
_entity_poly.type
_entity_poly.pdbx_seq_one_letter_code
_entity_poly.pdbx_strand_id
1 'polypeptide(L)'
;MATEPPQNPNPNPKKKKKQNNQGSQFRFNLDRCSKNNDLHGALSLYESALVDGITLSSYHFSALLHLLSNSLQTLTLDSDSTRSTIDSSFQIYNRMLSLGVAPTESTITSMARIASHQPGGGEVAFDLVKDVKEKYGLVPKLRTFGPALFAFCRESKADRAYEVEREMISLKISLEEPEIAALFEVSAKNGNGEKVYEYLLKLRNVGCVGASTAAVLKGWFGGEFAAGFGRRDWDVGMVKNAILTNGGGWHGMGWLREGKWDVRQGGVSADGLCSCCGQRLACVDIERKEAEMFAESVAGLALEREARSNFRNFQDWLEKHAQYEAVIDAANIALYQQNYADGGFSLSQIDAVVRELSTISQGKWPLVILHNKRYRTLMENPSNKQLLETWRAKGALYTTPNGSNDDWYWLFAAVKLNCLLVTNDEMRDHIFELLGRSFFPKWKERHQVRYTFVKGVLRLVMPPPYSVVIQESEIGSWHVPLDDKLGDERSRIWVCITRPESCKSLSEADGGDNLIHTTQVQTQADATSSHLGNGTAKQATGKRKERDFHSLKEFC
;
A
#
# COMPACT_ATOMS: atom_id res chain seq x y z
N MET A 1 -44.28 -40.43 46.96
CA MET A 1 -44.03 -41.09 45.67
C MET A 1 -43.86 -39.99 44.61
N ALA A 2 -42.64 -39.68 44.31
CA ALA A 2 -42.28 -38.68 43.24
C ALA A 2 -41.83 -39.49 42.01
N THR A 3 -42.52 -39.31 40.90
CA THR A 3 -42.23 -39.98 39.64
C THR A 3 -41.19 -39.17 38.88
N GLU A 4 -40.03 -39.77 38.59
CA GLU A 4 -38.97 -39.23 37.73
C GLU A 4 -39.44 -39.06 36.27
N PRO A 5 -38.97 -38.03 35.53
CA PRO A 5 -39.27 -37.89 34.11
C PRO A 5 -38.39 -38.83 33.25
N PRO A 6 -38.86 -39.26 32.07
CA PRO A 6 -38.15 -40.24 31.24
C PRO A 6 -36.87 -39.64 30.61
N GLN A 7 -35.79 -40.39 30.76
CA GLN A 7 -34.49 -40.09 30.14
C GLN A 7 -34.55 -40.30 28.62
N ASN A 8 -34.14 -39.29 27.87
CA ASN A 8 -33.95 -39.37 26.44
C ASN A 8 -32.85 -40.37 26.06
N PRO A 9 -33.03 -41.25 25.10
CA PRO A 9 -32.03 -42.24 24.74
C PRO A 9 -30.82 -41.62 24.09
N ASN A 10 -29.65 -41.82 24.65
CA ASN A 10 -28.34 -41.38 24.15
C ASN A 10 -28.09 -41.98 22.75
N PRO A 11 -27.73 -41.19 21.74
CA PRO A 11 -27.56 -41.71 20.39
C PRO A 11 -26.35 -42.65 20.32
N ASN A 12 -26.55 -43.80 19.70
CA ASN A 12 -25.64 -44.91 19.52
C ASN A 12 -24.26 -44.46 18.98
N PRO A 13 -23.13 -44.75 19.65
CA PRO A 13 -21.80 -44.29 19.25
C PRO A 13 -21.36 -44.75 17.85
N LYS A 14 -21.91 -45.86 17.35
CA LYS A 14 -21.68 -46.32 15.96
C LYS A 14 -22.33 -45.40 14.89
N LYS A 15 -23.49 -44.80 15.18
CA LYS A 15 -24.13 -43.82 14.28
C LYS A 15 -23.36 -42.52 14.21
N LYS A 16 -22.82 -41.99 15.34
CA LYS A 16 -21.96 -40.79 15.38
C LYS A 16 -20.66 -40.97 14.59
N LYS A 17 -20.03 -42.16 14.66
CA LYS A 17 -18.79 -42.46 13.94
C LYS A 17 -19.00 -42.57 12.42
N LYS A 18 -20.15 -43.09 11.96
CA LYS A 18 -20.51 -43.21 10.55
C LYS A 18 -20.85 -41.81 9.93
N GLN A 19 -21.57 -40.95 10.65
CA GLN A 19 -21.88 -39.58 10.24
C GLN A 19 -20.63 -38.68 10.16
N ASN A 20 -19.69 -38.81 11.11
CA ASN A 20 -18.43 -38.08 11.07
C ASN A 20 -17.56 -38.45 9.85
N ASN A 21 -17.61 -39.72 9.42
CA ASN A 21 -16.85 -40.17 8.24
C ASN A 21 -17.48 -39.64 6.92
N GLN A 22 -18.81 -39.60 6.85
CA GLN A 22 -19.54 -39.09 5.69
C GLN A 22 -19.36 -37.57 5.53
N GLY A 23 -19.40 -36.79 6.62
CA GLY A 23 -19.14 -35.35 6.59
C GLY A 23 -17.71 -34.99 6.17
N SER A 24 -16.74 -35.79 6.64
CA SER A 24 -15.34 -35.60 6.24
C SER A 24 -15.09 -35.93 4.75
N GLN A 25 -15.75 -36.97 4.24
CA GLN A 25 -15.67 -37.32 2.81
C GLN A 25 -16.35 -36.27 1.92
N PHE A 26 -17.51 -35.78 2.36
CA PHE A 26 -18.20 -34.68 1.68
C PHE A 26 -17.31 -33.43 1.59
N ARG A 27 -16.70 -33.03 2.71
CA ARG A 27 -15.76 -31.91 2.75
C ARG A 27 -14.61 -32.09 1.75
N PHE A 28 -13.96 -33.25 1.77
CA PHE A 28 -12.84 -33.56 0.87
C PHE A 28 -13.26 -33.44 -0.61
N ASN A 29 -14.44 -33.99 -0.97
CA ASN A 29 -14.94 -33.92 -2.34
C ASN A 29 -15.31 -32.48 -2.73
N LEU A 30 -15.92 -31.70 -1.83
CA LEU A 30 -16.26 -30.30 -2.06
C LEU A 30 -15.01 -29.43 -2.24
N ASP A 31 -13.95 -29.65 -1.44
CA ASP A 31 -12.67 -28.96 -1.58
C ASP A 31 -12.01 -29.28 -2.93
N ARG A 32 -12.17 -30.52 -3.41
CA ARG A 32 -11.68 -30.91 -4.74
C ARG A 32 -12.46 -30.21 -5.87
N CYS A 33 -13.79 -30.14 -5.77
CA CYS A 33 -14.60 -29.37 -6.70
C CYS A 33 -14.21 -27.88 -6.72
N SER A 34 -14.00 -27.31 -5.53
CA SER A 34 -13.55 -25.91 -5.40
C SER A 34 -12.19 -25.64 -6.03
N LYS A 35 -11.21 -26.52 -5.84
CA LYS A 35 -9.89 -26.42 -6.50
C LYS A 35 -9.95 -26.51 -8.02
N ASN A 36 -10.85 -27.33 -8.53
CA ASN A 36 -11.02 -27.57 -9.98
C ASN A 36 -12.03 -26.62 -10.62
N ASN A 37 -12.64 -25.72 -9.85
CA ASN A 37 -13.76 -24.85 -10.26
C ASN A 37 -14.94 -25.64 -10.87
N ASP A 38 -15.19 -26.85 -10.33
CA ASP A 38 -16.23 -27.78 -10.77
C ASP A 38 -17.56 -27.46 -10.06
N LEU A 39 -18.31 -26.52 -10.62
CA LEU A 39 -19.61 -26.12 -10.10
C LEU A 39 -20.64 -27.25 -10.15
N HIS A 40 -20.70 -27.97 -11.29
CA HIS A 40 -21.67 -29.04 -11.49
C HIS A 40 -21.46 -30.19 -10.48
N GLY A 41 -20.21 -30.61 -10.30
CA GLY A 41 -19.86 -31.63 -9.31
C GLY A 41 -20.20 -31.19 -7.88
N ALA A 42 -19.97 -29.92 -7.54
CA ALA A 42 -20.30 -29.37 -6.22
C ALA A 42 -21.81 -29.36 -5.94
N LEU A 43 -22.63 -28.96 -6.90
CA LEU A 43 -24.09 -28.95 -6.78
C LEU A 43 -24.64 -30.38 -6.67
N SER A 44 -24.16 -31.32 -7.49
CA SER A 44 -24.54 -32.74 -7.41
C SER A 44 -24.18 -33.36 -6.06
N LEU A 45 -22.99 -33.01 -5.52
CA LEU A 45 -22.59 -33.41 -4.16
C LEU A 45 -23.54 -32.84 -3.11
N TYR A 46 -23.94 -31.57 -3.25
CA TYR A 46 -24.88 -30.93 -2.34
C TYR A 46 -26.26 -31.62 -2.35
N GLU A 47 -26.80 -31.91 -3.52
CA GLU A 47 -28.07 -32.62 -3.67
C GLU A 47 -28.01 -34.01 -3.05
N SER A 48 -26.95 -34.77 -3.34
CA SER A 48 -26.72 -36.09 -2.74
C SER A 48 -26.64 -36.00 -1.21
N ALA A 49 -25.97 -34.99 -0.68
CA ALA A 49 -25.89 -34.79 0.78
C ALA A 49 -27.24 -34.54 1.44
N LEU A 50 -28.13 -33.82 0.73
CA LEU A 50 -29.51 -33.60 1.22
C LEU A 50 -30.32 -34.92 1.25
N VAL A 51 -30.21 -35.73 0.20
CA VAL A 51 -30.87 -37.05 0.13
C VAL A 51 -30.33 -37.99 1.20
N ASP A 52 -29.03 -38.03 1.39
CA ASP A 52 -28.36 -38.89 2.37
C ASP A 52 -28.50 -38.41 3.83
N GLY A 53 -29.13 -37.25 4.05
CA GLY A 53 -29.32 -36.65 5.37
C GLY A 53 -28.00 -36.25 6.04
N ILE A 54 -26.97 -35.88 5.27
CA ILE A 54 -25.68 -35.41 5.77
C ILE A 54 -25.86 -34.04 6.41
N THR A 55 -25.43 -33.87 7.65
CA THR A 55 -25.46 -32.56 8.33
C THR A 55 -24.41 -31.64 7.77
N LEU A 56 -24.85 -30.58 7.10
CA LEU A 56 -23.97 -29.56 6.51
C LEU A 56 -23.62 -28.49 7.56
N SER A 57 -22.34 -28.15 7.62
CA SER A 57 -21.82 -27.09 8.51
C SER A 57 -21.74 -25.74 7.76
N SER A 58 -21.52 -24.66 8.51
CA SER A 58 -21.24 -23.33 7.98
C SER A 58 -20.11 -23.32 6.92
N TYR A 59 -19.07 -24.14 7.11
CA TYR A 59 -17.98 -24.31 6.14
C TYR A 59 -18.49 -24.84 4.79
N HIS A 60 -19.34 -25.85 4.79
CA HIS A 60 -19.85 -26.47 3.56
C HIS A 60 -20.70 -25.47 2.75
N PHE A 61 -21.60 -24.75 3.43
CA PHE A 61 -22.40 -23.70 2.79
C PHE A 61 -21.55 -22.56 2.26
N SER A 62 -20.55 -22.10 3.04
CA SER A 62 -19.63 -21.03 2.58
C SER A 62 -18.83 -21.45 1.36
N ALA A 63 -18.34 -22.70 1.31
CA ALA A 63 -17.57 -23.21 0.16
C ALA A 63 -18.44 -23.33 -1.10
N LEU A 64 -19.68 -23.81 -0.98
CA LEU A 64 -20.64 -23.87 -2.09
C LEU A 64 -20.97 -22.47 -2.63
N LEU A 65 -21.33 -21.54 -1.76
CA LEU A 65 -21.68 -20.18 -2.14
C LEU A 65 -20.48 -19.41 -2.72
N HIS A 66 -19.29 -19.70 -2.23
CA HIS A 66 -18.07 -19.12 -2.80
C HIS A 66 -17.82 -19.63 -4.22
N LEU A 67 -18.00 -20.94 -4.48
CA LEU A 67 -17.84 -21.51 -5.80
C LEU A 67 -18.90 -20.95 -6.79
N LEU A 68 -20.16 -20.82 -6.37
CA LEU A 68 -21.23 -20.19 -7.15
C LEU A 68 -20.90 -18.72 -7.46
N SER A 69 -20.39 -17.96 -6.47
CA SER A 69 -19.96 -16.58 -6.68
C SER A 69 -18.82 -16.47 -7.68
N ASN A 70 -17.84 -17.38 -7.64
CA ASN A 70 -16.71 -17.38 -8.56
C ASN A 70 -17.14 -17.76 -9.99
N SER A 71 -18.09 -18.69 -10.15
CA SER A 71 -18.58 -19.07 -11.48
C SER A 71 -19.23 -17.91 -12.21
N LEU A 72 -19.95 -17.03 -11.49
CA LEU A 72 -20.55 -15.82 -12.07
C LEU A 72 -19.49 -14.78 -12.51
N GLN A 73 -18.29 -14.82 -11.93
CA GLN A 73 -17.21 -13.89 -12.30
C GLN A 73 -16.33 -14.40 -13.44
N THR A 74 -16.14 -15.72 -13.52
CA THR A 74 -15.13 -16.32 -14.42
C THR A 74 -15.73 -16.88 -15.70
N LEU A 75 -16.97 -17.30 -15.67
CA LEU A 75 -17.66 -17.91 -16.81
C LEU A 75 -18.50 -16.85 -17.53
N THR A 76 -18.39 -16.77 -18.83
CA THR A 76 -19.33 -16.03 -19.69
C THR A 76 -20.61 -16.86 -19.80
N LEU A 77 -21.40 -16.88 -18.72
CA LEU A 77 -22.70 -17.55 -18.69
C LEU A 77 -23.70 -16.74 -19.52
N ASP A 78 -24.60 -17.44 -20.20
CA ASP A 78 -25.78 -16.81 -20.79
C ASP A 78 -26.70 -16.27 -19.68
N SER A 79 -27.70 -15.47 -20.07
CA SER A 79 -28.64 -14.83 -19.14
C SER A 79 -29.42 -15.83 -18.30
N ASP A 80 -29.77 -16.98 -18.86
CA ASP A 80 -30.59 -17.99 -18.18
C ASP A 80 -29.76 -18.80 -17.19
N SER A 81 -28.53 -19.19 -17.55
CA SER A 81 -27.59 -19.85 -16.65
C SER A 81 -27.19 -18.93 -15.50
N THR A 82 -27.00 -17.64 -15.77
CA THR A 82 -26.71 -16.64 -14.73
C THR A 82 -27.87 -16.56 -13.73
N ARG A 83 -29.09 -16.44 -14.21
CA ARG A 83 -30.31 -16.40 -13.36
C ARG A 83 -30.47 -17.67 -12.54
N SER A 84 -30.34 -18.84 -13.18
CA SER A 84 -30.41 -20.14 -12.50
C SER A 84 -29.36 -20.27 -11.39
N THR A 85 -28.14 -19.80 -11.63
CA THR A 85 -27.07 -19.81 -10.64
C THR A 85 -27.39 -18.90 -9.45
N ILE A 86 -27.93 -17.72 -9.69
CA ILE A 86 -28.36 -16.79 -8.64
C ILE A 86 -29.49 -17.41 -7.81
N ASP A 87 -30.52 -17.94 -8.46
CA ASP A 87 -31.69 -18.56 -7.79
C ASP A 87 -31.24 -19.74 -6.91
N SER A 88 -30.40 -20.62 -7.44
CA SER A 88 -29.83 -21.75 -6.68
C SER A 88 -29.01 -21.28 -5.46
N SER A 89 -28.27 -20.19 -5.61
CA SER A 89 -27.49 -19.61 -4.51
C SER A 89 -28.39 -19.11 -3.38
N PHE A 90 -29.45 -18.38 -3.71
CA PHE A 90 -30.42 -17.93 -2.71
C PHE A 90 -31.18 -19.09 -2.06
N GLN A 91 -31.51 -20.15 -2.79
CA GLN A 91 -32.10 -21.36 -2.23
C GLN A 91 -31.15 -22.03 -1.21
N ILE A 92 -29.88 -22.19 -1.55
CA ILE A 92 -28.86 -22.75 -0.67
C ILE A 92 -28.67 -21.87 0.59
N TYR A 93 -28.62 -20.56 0.42
CA TYR A 93 -28.50 -19.63 1.53
C TYR A 93 -29.71 -19.67 2.48
N ASN A 94 -30.92 -19.63 1.93
CA ASN A 94 -32.16 -19.73 2.70
C ASN A 94 -32.26 -21.07 3.42
N ARG A 95 -31.82 -22.16 2.78
CA ARG A 95 -31.75 -23.48 3.43
C ARG A 95 -30.77 -23.50 4.60
N MET A 96 -29.60 -22.86 4.43
CA MET A 96 -28.63 -22.68 5.52
C MET A 96 -29.26 -22.01 6.73
N LEU A 97 -29.98 -20.89 6.51
CA LEU A 97 -30.64 -20.13 7.57
C LEU A 97 -31.77 -20.94 8.22
N SER A 98 -32.59 -21.67 7.43
CA SER A 98 -33.67 -22.52 7.94
C SER A 98 -33.20 -23.69 8.81
N LEU A 99 -31.96 -24.13 8.60
CA LEU A 99 -31.31 -25.15 9.42
C LEU A 99 -30.64 -24.57 10.69
N GLY A 100 -30.78 -23.26 10.93
CA GLY A 100 -30.16 -22.58 12.07
C GLY A 100 -28.64 -22.47 11.96
N VAL A 101 -28.06 -22.66 10.77
CA VAL A 101 -26.62 -22.51 10.53
C VAL A 101 -26.32 -21.03 10.31
N ALA A 102 -25.56 -20.41 11.22
CA ALA A 102 -25.20 -19.01 11.11
C ALA A 102 -24.22 -18.76 9.93
N PRO A 103 -24.43 -17.69 9.15
CA PRO A 103 -23.50 -17.30 8.09
C PRO A 103 -22.18 -16.81 8.67
N THR A 104 -21.14 -16.90 7.85
CA THR A 104 -19.82 -16.29 8.11
C THR A 104 -19.67 -15.01 7.31
N GLU A 105 -18.65 -14.19 7.60
CA GLU A 105 -18.34 -13.01 6.77
C GLU A 105 -18.12 -13.42 5.30
N SER A 106 -17.45 -14.54 5.04
CA SER A 106 -17.25 -15.08 3.69
C SER A 106 -18.56 -15.48 3.02
N THR A 107 -19.51 -16.05 3.76
CA THR A 107 -20.85 -16.38 3.25
C THR A 107 -21.57 -15.12 2.78
N ILE A 108 -21.61 -14.09 3.62
CA ILE A 108 -22.25 -12.81 3.31
C ILE A 108 -21.57 -12.13 2.11
N THR A 109 -20.26 -12.12 2.07
CA THR A 109 -19.49 -11.58 0.93
C THR A 109 -19.83 -12.29 -0.38
N SER A 110 -19.93 -13.63 -0.37
CA SER A 110 -20.32 -14.41 -1.55
C SER A 110 -21.75 -14.11 -1.97
N MET A 111 -22.70 -14.02 -1.03
CA MET A 111 -24.08 -13.68 -1.33
C MET A 111 -24.24 -12.26 -1.86
N ALA A 112 -23.52 -11.28 -1.31
CA ALA A 112 -23.52 -9.91 -1.83
C ALA A 112 -22.99 -9.84 -3.27
N ARG A 113 -21.91 -10.59 -3.58
CA ARG A 113 -21.40 -10.71 -4.96
C ARG A 113 -22.44 -11.32 -5.90
N ILE A 114 -23.04 -12.45 -5.51
CA ILE A 114 -24.07 -13.11 -6.29
C ILE A 114 -25.24 -12.16 -6.55
N ALA A 115 -25.75 -11.50 -5.52
CA ALA A 115 -26.83 -10.53 -5.64
C ALA A 115 -26.48 -9.40 -6.60
N SER A 116 -25.24 -8.91 -6.57
CA SER A 116 -24.79 -7.78 -7.41
C SER A 116 -24.77 -8.08 -8.92
N HIS A 117 -24.92 -9.35 -9.34
CA HIS A 117 -24.97 -9.73 -10.76
C HIS A 117 -26.38 -9.58 -11.39
N GLN A 118 -27.44 -9.40 -10.60
CA GLN A 118 -28.78 -9.18 -11.14
C GLN A 118 -29.08 -7.68 -11.32
N PRO A 119 -29.98 -7.30 -12.24
CA PRO A 119 -30.45 -5.92 -12.35
C PRO A 119 -31.05 -5.44 -11.02
N GLY A 120 -30.66 -4.26 -10.56
CA GLY A 120 -31.08 -3.74 -9.25
C GLY A 120 -30.48 -4.49 -8.04
N GLY A 121 -29.57 -5.42 -8.27
CA GLY A 121 -28.98 -6.27 -7.23
C GLY A 121 -28.11 -5.54 -6.21
N GLY A 122 -27.77 -4.27 -6.48
CA GLY A 122 -27.10 -3.41 -5.52
C GLY A 122 -27.86 -3.25 -4.21
N GLU A 123 -29.21 -3.12 -4.27
CA GLU A 123 -30.05 -3.01 -3.08
C GLU A 123 -30.00 -4.30 -2.25
N VAL A 124 -30.21 -5.45 -2.91
CA VAL A 124 -30.15 -6.76 -2.23
C VAL A 124 -28.76 -7.02 -1.63
N ALA A 125 -27.69 -6.68 -2.35
CA ALA A 125 -26.34 -6.80 -1.87
C ALA A 125 -26.10 -5.89 -0.65
N PHE A 126 -26.59 -4.67 -0.66
CA PHE A 126 -26.45 -3.73 0.45
C PHE A 126 -27.25 -4.16 1.67
N ASP A 127 -28.50 -4.62 1.49
CA ASP A 127 -29.32 -5.14 2.59
C ASP A 127 -28.73 -6.38 3.25
N LEU A 128 -27.99 -7.20 2.51
CA LEU A 128 -27.25 -8.33 3.06
C LEU A 128 -26.10 -7.91 3.98
N VAL A 129 -25.47 -6.77 3.73
CA VAL A 129 -24.22 -6.39 4.40
C VAL A 129 -24.36 -5.32 5.47
N LYS A 130 -25.33 -4.41 5.37
CA LYS A 130 -25.46 -3.26 6.29
C LYS A 130 -25.69 -3.67 7.75
N ASP A 131 -26.49 -4.71 7.99
CA ASP A 131 -26.90 -5.13 9.33
C ASP A 131 -26.12 -6.37 9.82
N VAL A 132 -25.06 -6.76 9.12
CA VAL A 132 -24.33 -8.01 9.38
C VAL A 132 -23.72 -8.06 10.78
N LYS A 133 -23.30 -6.91 11.28
CA LYS A 133 -22.75 -6.77 12.64
C LYS A 133 -23.82 -6.97 13.71
N GLU A 134 -24.98 -6.40 13.51
CA GLU A 134 -26.09 -6.47 14.46
C GLU A 134 -26.78 -7.85 14.45
N LYS A 135 -27.02 -8.38 13.24
CA LYS A 135 -27.71 -9.67 13.07
C LYS A 135 -26.88 -10.88 13.45
N TYR A 136 -25.58 -10.85 13.17
CA TYR A 136 -24.73 -12.03 13.27
C TYR A 136 -23.46 -11.81 14.11
N GLY A 137 -23.22 -10.59 14.64
CA GLY A 137 -22.00 -10.25 15.36
C GLY A 137 -20.73 -10.28 14.52
N LEU A 138 -20.85 -10.25 13.19
CA LEU A 138 -19.72 -10.32 12.27
C LEU A 138 -19.12 -8.94 12.03
N VAL A 139 -17.79 -8.89 11.81
CA VAL A 139 -17.08 -7.67 11.43
C VAL A 139 -16.96 -7.64 9.91
N PRO A 140 -17.70 -6.75 9.20
CA PRO A 140 -17.59 -6.64 7.76
C PRO A 140 -16.23 -6.05 7.35
N LYS A 141 -15.80 -6.35 6.13
CA LYS A 141 -14.55 -5.89 5.53
C LYS A 141 -14.83 -5.12 4.25
N LEU A 142 -13.82 -4.49 3.66
CA LEU A 142 -13.92 -3.82 2.37
C LEU A 142 -14.60 -4.74 1.33
N ARG A 143 -14.11 -5.95 1.18
CA ARG A 143 -14.66 -6.96 0.25
C ARG A 143 -16.13 -7.32 0.49
N THR A 144 -16.66 -7.08 1.69
CA THR A 144 -18.05 -7.36 2.05
C THR A 144 -18.99 -6.31 1.43
N PHE A 145 -18.60 -5.03 1.45
CA PHE A 145 -19.36 -3.92 0.90
C PHE A 145 -19.12 -3.67 -0.60
N GLY A 146 -17.91 -4.02 -1.10
CA GLY A 146 -17.52 -3.80 -2.49
C GLY A 146 -18.56 -4.21 -3.53
N PRO A 147 -19.19 -5.40 -3.45
CA PRO A 147 -20.20 -5.81 -4.42
C PRO A 147 -21.40 -4.86 -4.54
N ALA A 148 -21.91 -4.35 -3.42
CA ALA A 148 -23.02 -3.38 -3.42
C ALA A 148 -22.56 -2.04 -4.02
N LEU A 149 -21.40 -1.54 -3.60
CA LEU A 149 -20.81 -0.30 -4.11
C LEU A 149 -20.64 -0.34 -5.63
N PHE A 150 -19.98 -1.37 -6.14
CA PHE A 150 -19.75 -1.51 -7.58
C PHE A 150 -21.03 -1.72 -8.38
N ALA A 151 -22.05 -2.39 -7.81
CA ALA A 151 -23.36 -2.52 -8.46
C ALA A 151 -24.03 -1.15 -8.61
N PHE A 152 -24.10 -0.33 -7.56
CA PHE A 152 -24.67 1.01 -7.65
C PHE A 152 -23.89 1.92 -8.59
N CYS A 153 -22.56 1.83 -8.60
CA CYS A 153 -21.74 2.61 -9.53
C CYS A 153 -22.02 2.21 -11.01
N ARG A 154 -22.13 0.91 -11.31
CA ARG A 154 -22.49 0.43 -12.66
C ARG A 154 -23.88 0.91 -13.10
N GLU A 155 -24.84 0.97 -12.18
CA GLU A 155 -26.21 1.41 -12.44
C GLU A 155 -26.35 2.94 -12.40
N SER A 156 -25.24 3.68 -12.25
CA SER A 156 -25.22 5.16 -12.12
C SER A 156 -26.07 5.71 -10.97
N LYS A 157 -26.27 4.92 -9.92
CA LYS A 157 -26.99 5.30 -8.69
C LYS A 157 -26.05 5.93 -7.68
N ALA A 158 -25.62 7.16 -7.95
CA ALA A 158 -24.60 7.86 -7.16
C ALA A 158 -24.95 7.98 -5.67
N ASP A 159 -26.19 8.40 -5.34
CA ASP A 159 -26.61 8.60 -3.96
C ASP A 159 -26.53 7.31 -3.13
N ARG A 160 -26.90 6.18 -3.74
CA ARG A 160 -26.79 4.86 -3.09
C ARG A 160 -25.35 4.43 -2.91
N ALA A 161 -24.48 4.69 -3.90
CA ALA A 161 -23.03 4.45 -3.77
C ALA A 161 -22.42 5.27 -2.64
N TYR A 162 -22.82 6.55 -2.48
CA TYR A 162 -22.38 7.39 -1.37
C TYR A 162 -22.93 6.93 -0.01
N GLU A 163 -24.10 6.30 0.03
CA GLU A 163 -24.62 5.70 1.26
C GLU A 163 -23.78 4.51 1.70
N VAL A 164 -23.39 3.63 0.77
CA VAL A 164 -22.46 2.52 1.06
C VAL A 164 -21.12 3.07 1.58
N GLU A 165 -20.58 4.11 0.93
CA GLU A 165 -19.35 4.76 1.39
C GLU A 165 -19.47 5.28 2.82
N ARG A 166 -20.57 5.99 3.15
CA ARG A 166 -20.79 6.50 4.52
C ARG A 166 -20.84 5.37 5.54
N GLU A 167 -21.49 4.25 5.20
CA GLU A 167 -21.54 3.09 6.08
C GLU A 167 -20.14 2.48 6.31
N MET A 168 -19.35 2.35 5.25
CA MET A 168 -17.96 1.87 5.34
C MET A 168 -17.10 2.78 6.24
N ILE A 169 -17.23 4.11 6.08
CA ILE A 169 -16.51 5.10 6.90
C ILE A 169 -16.95 4.99 8.38
N SER A 170 -18.25 4.81 8.65
CA SER A 170 -18.77 4.66 10.03
C SER A 170 -18.16 3.45 10.74
N LEU A 171 -17.88 2.38 9.98
CA LEU A 171 -17.25 1.15 10.44
C LEU A 171 -15.71 1.21 10.40
N LYS A 172 -15.11 2.35 10.06
CA LYS A 172 -13.66 2.56 9.91
C LYS A 172 -13.02 1.64 8.85
N ILE A 173 -13.77 1.33 7.80
CA ILE A 173 -13.28 0.57 6.64
C ILE A 173 -12.72 1.58 5.64
N SER A 174 -11.42 1.48 5.36
CA SER A 174 -10.76 2.32 4.36
C SER A 174 -11.05 1.83 2.95
N LEU A 175 -11.31 2.78 2.04
CA LEU A 175 -11.42 2.53 0.61
C LEU A 175 -10.03 2.29 0.00
N GLU A 176 -9.97 1.40 -0.98
CA GLU A 176 -8.81 1.20 -1.84
C GLU A 176 -9.04 1.86 -3.23
N GLU A 177 -8.02 1.84 -4.07
CA GLU A 177 -8.08 2.50 -5.39
C GLU A 177 -9.31 2.11 -6.23
N PRO A 178 -9.69 0.81 -6.36
CA PRO A 178 -10.84 0.42 -7.17
C PRO A 178 -12.17 1.03 -6.71
N GLU A 179 -12.39 1.09 -5.39
CA GLU A 179 -13.62 1.66 -4.83
C GLU A 179 -13.65 3.18 -5.03
N ILE A 180 -12.52 3.86 -4.82
CA ILE A 180 -12.42 5.31 -5.03
C ILE A 180 -12.62 5.63 -6.52
N ALA A 181 -12.04 4.85 -7.43
CA ALA A 181 -12.20 5.03 -8.87
C ALA A 181 -13.66 4.83 -9.33
N ALA A 182 -14.36 3.84 -8.77
CA ALA A 182 -15.77 3.61 -9.06
C ALA A 182 -16.66 4.77 -8.57
N LEU A 183 -16.39 5.28 -7.36
CA LEU A 183 -17.09 6.45 -6.81
C LEU A 183 -16.80 7.72 -7.62
N PHE A 184 -15.55 7.90 -8.04
CA PHE A 184 -15.17 8.97 -8.96
C PHE A 184 -15.95 8.86 -10.27
N GLU A 185 -15.99 7.68 -10.90
CA GLU A 185 -16.66 7.45 -12.18
C GLU A 185 -18.16 7.73 -12.11
N VAL A 186 -18.84 7.23 -11.07
CA VAL A 186 -20.29 7.48 -10.92
C VAL A 186 -20.57 8.95 -10.65
N SER A 187 -19.70 9.65 -9.92
CA SER A 187 -19.81 11.09 -9.68
C SER A 187 -19.62 11.87 -10.98
N ALA A 188 -18.63 11.48 -11.78
CA ALA A 188 -18.34 12.06 -13.09
C ALA A 188 -19.53 11.91 -14.06
N LYS A 189 -20.13 10.71 -14.13
CA LYS A 189 -21.31 10.43 -14.97
C LYS A 189 -22.54 11.24 -14.55
N ASN A 190 -22.68 11.54 -13.26
CA ASN A 190 -23.77 12.35 -12.73
C ASN A 190 -23.45 13.86 -12.71
N GLY A 191 -22.31 14.29 -13.26
CA GLY A 191 -21.93 15.70 -13.32
C GLY A 191 -21.65 16.31 -11.95
N ASN A 192 -21.33 15.52 -10.92
CA ASN A 192 -21.04 16.01 -9.57
C ASN A 192 -19.55 16.37 -9.42
N GLY A 193 -19.15 17.55 -9.88
CA GLY A 193 -17.77 18.00 -9.87
C GLY A 193 -17.16 18.16 -8.47
N GLU A 194 -17.97 18.46 -7.45
CA GLU A 194 -17.47 18.57 -6.06
C GLU A 194 -17.04 17.18 -5.54
N LYS A 195 -17.84 16.16 -5.77
CA LYS A 195 -17.49 14.79 -5.41
C LYS A 195 -16.30 14.27 -6.21
N VAL A 196 -16.21 14.61 -7.49
CA VAL A 196 -15.03 14.28 -8.31
C VAL A 196 -13.76 14.88 -7.70
N TYR A 197 -13.80 16.13 -7.25
CA TYR A 197 -12.67 16.79 -6.59
C TYR A 197 -12.29 16.08 -5.27
N GLU A 198 -13.30 15.71 -4.45
CA GLU A 198 -13.11 14.95 -3.21
C GLU A 198 -12.42 13.60 -3.48
N TYR A 199 -12.84 12.87 -4.51
CA TYR A 199 -12.23 11.57 -4.84
C TYR A 199 -10.82 11.69 -5.44
N LEU A 200 -10.48 12.77 -6.12
CA LEU A 200 -9.09 13.06 -6.50
C LEU A 200 -8.19 13.18 -5.26
N LEU A 201 -8.69 13.84 -4.20
CA LEU A 201 -7.98 13.92 -2.94
C LEU A 201 -7.80 12.54 -2.28
N LYS A 202 -8.84 11.70 -2.31
CA LYS A 202 -8.75 10.33 -1.78
C LYS A 202 -7.76 9.48 -2.59
N LEU A 203 -7.77 9.58 -3.92
CA LEU A 203 -6.80 8.90 -4.80
C LEU A 203 -5.37 9.39 -4.55
N ARG A 204 -5.17 10.69 -4.27
CA ARG A 204 -3.86 11.22 -3.89
C ARG A 204 -3.22 10.45 -2.73
N ASN A 205 -4.03 10.02 -1.76
CA ASN A 205 -3.55 9.26 -0.61
C ASN A 205 -3.14 7.81 -0.96
N VAL A 206 -3.62 7.28 -2.08
CA VAL A 206 -3.22 5.96 -2.58
C VAL A 206 -1.83 5.99 -3.23
N GLY A 207 -1.44 7.12 -3.84
CA GLY A 207 -0.17 7.29 -4.54
C GLY A 207 -0.33 7.20 -6.06
N CYS A 208 0.34 6.22 -6.70
CA CYS A 208 0.19 5.98 -8.13
C CYS A 208 -1.15 5.32 -8.45
N VAL A 209 -1.70 5.61 -9.61
CA VAL A 209 -2.95 5.01 -10.07
C VAL A 209 -2.74 4.02 -11.20
N GLY A 210 -3.53 2.96 -11.21
CA GLY A 210 -3.52 1.95 -12.27
C GLY A 210 -4.10 2.49 -13.59
N ALA A 211 -3.88 1.74 -14.68
CA ALA A 211 -4.31 2.14 -16.02
C ALA A 211 -5.82 2.32 -16.14
N SER A 212 -6.62 1.51 -15.45
CA SER A 212 -8.10 1.62 -15.42
C SER A 212 -8.55 2.92 -14.77
N THR A 213 -8.01 3.26 -13.61
CA THR A 213 -8.30 4.51 -12.90
C THR A 213 -7.87 5.72 -13.73
N ALA A 214 -6.69 5.65 -14.36
CA ALA A 214 -6.21 6.69 -15.26
C ALA A 214 -7.15 6.91 -16.46
N ALA A 215 -7.75 5.86 -17.01
CA ALA A 215 -8.72 5.98 -18.09
C ALA A 215 -9.99 6.72 -17.63
N VAL A 216 -10.48 6.40 -16.43
CA VAL A 216 -11.64 7.09 -15.83
C VAL A 216 -11.35 8.57 -15.60
N LEU A 217 -10.17 8.90 -15.04
CA LEU A 217 -9.73 10.29 -14.86
C LEU A 217 -9.68 11.06 -16.20
N LYS A 218 -9.05 10.47 -17.22
CA LYS A 218 -8.98 11.07 -18.56
C LYS A 218 -10.37 11.28 -19.17
N GLY A 219 -11.28 10.32 -18.94
CA GLY A 219 -12.67 10.44 -19.41
C GLY A 219 -13.38 11.65 -18.82
N TRP A 220 -13.24 11.89 -17.52
CA TRP A 220 -13.78 13.08 -16.87
C TRP A 220 -13.19 14.37 -17.46
N PHE A 221 -11.87 14.52 -17.43
CA PHE A 221 -11.21 15.76 -17.88
C PHE A 221 -11.37 16.02 -19.38
N GLY A 222 -11.57 14.97 -20.20
CA GLY A 222 -11.92 15.09 -21.61
C GLY A 222 -13.38 15.42 -21.87
N GLY A 223 -14.25 15.32 -20.86
CA GLY A 223 -15.68 15.53 -20.96
C GLY A 223 -16.11 17.00 -20.88
N GLU A 224 -17.32 17.27 -21.35
CA GLU A 224 -17.87 18.64 -21.35
C GLU A 224 -18.19 19.14 -19.93
N PHE A 225 -18.62 18.26 -19.03
CA PHE A 225 -18.93 18.63 -17.66
C PHE A 225 -17.72 19.24 -16.94
N ALA A 226 -16.54 18.64 -17.08
CA ALA A 226 -15.33 19.12 -16.43
C ALA A 226 -14.93 20.54 -16.83
N ALA A 227 -15.29 20.98 -18.05
CA ALA A 227 -15.00 22.33 -18.54
C ALA A 227 -15.84 23.42 -17.84
N GLY A 228 -17.02 23.06 -17.34
CA GLY A 228 -17.93 23.98 -16.66
C GLY A 228 -17.62 24.23 -15.20
N PHE A 229 -16.76 23.41 -14.59
CA PHE A 229 -16.38 23.58 -13.18
C PHE A 229 -15.17 24.50 -13.04
N GLY A 230 -15.27 25.47 -12.15
CA GLY A 230 -14.18 26.33 -11.74
C GLY A 230 -14.64 27.68 -11.22
N ARG A 231 -13.85 28.23 -10.29
CA ARG A 231 -14.05 29.60 -9.79
C ARG A 231 -13.37 30.56 -10.74
N ARG A 232 -14.04 31.67 -11.08
CA ARG A 232 -13.45 32.76 -11.86
C ARG A 232 -12.64 33.70 -10.97
N ASP A 233 -13.10 33.90 -9.75
CA ASP A 233 -12.46 34.76 -8.75
C ASP A 233 -11.61 33.91 -7.80
N TRP A 234 -10.31 33.95 -7.98
CA TRP A 234 -9.33 33.31 -7.12
C TRP A 234 -8.03 34.12 -7.08
N ASP A 235 -7.43 34.14 -5.91
CA ASP A 235 -6.17 34.86 -5.66
C ASP A 235 -5.00 33.86 -5.61
N VAL A 236 -3.94 34.12 -6.38
CA VAL A 236 -2.76 33.25 -6.46
C VAL A 236 -2.06 33.16 -5.10
N GLY A 237 -2.03 34.26 -4.34
CA GLY A 237 -1.41 34.29 -3.01
C GLY A 237 -2.16 33.40 -2.04
N MET A 238 -3.50 33.43 -2.05
CA MET A 238 -4.32 32.54 -1.24
C MET A 238 -4.11 31.07 -1.62
N VAL A 239 -4.03 30.76 -2.91
CA VAL A 239 -3.78 29.37 -3.38
C VAL A 239 -2.39 28.91 -2.95
N LYS A 240 -1.35 29.73 -3.12
CA LYS A 240 0.01 29.42 -2.64
C LYS A 240 0.05 29.15 -1.14
N ASN A 241 -0.61 30.00 -0.36
CA ASN A 241 -0.69 29.81 1.09
C ASN A 241 -1.45 28.52 1.45
N ALA A 242 -2.55 28.21 0.76
CA ALA A 242 -3.28 26.97 0.95
C ALA A 242 -2.42 25.72 0.63
N ILE A 243 -1.63 25.77 -0.46
CA ILE A 243 -0.67 24.69 -0.79
C ILE A 243 0.35 24.51 0.33
N LEU A 244 0.93 25.59 0.85
CA LEU A 244 1.89 25.51 1.95
C LEU A 244 1.26 24.95 3.23
N THR A 245 0.04 25.39 3.55
CA THR A 245 -0.71 24.92 4.72
C THR A 245 -1.05 23.41 4.62
N ASN A 246 -1.31 22.93 3.39
CA ASN A 246 -1.62 21.53 3.11
C ASN A 246 -0.36 20.65 2.90
N GLY A 247 0.82 21.14 3.18
CA GLY A 247 2.07 20.38 3.07
C GLY A 247 2.59 20.22 1.64
N GLY A 248 2.13 21.01 0.68
CA GLY A 248 2.60 20.97 -0.71
C GLY A 248 1.74 20.15 -1.66
N GLY A 249 1.82 20.46 -2.95
CA GLY A 249 1.19 19.72 -4.06
C GLY A 249 -0.33 19.60 -4.03
N TRP A 250 -1.02 20.47 -3.26
CA TRP A 250 -2.48 20.45 -3.13
C TRP A 250 -2.97 21.76 -2.48
N HIS A 251 -3.92 22.48 -3.08
CA HIS A 251 -4.50 23.66 -2.44
C HIS A 251 -5.84 23.41 -1.74
N GLY A 252 -6.62 22.43 -2.16
CA GLY A 252 -7.88 22.07 -1.50
C GLY A 252 -9.00 23.09 -1.59
N MET A 253 -8.91 24.06 -2.48
CA MET A 253 -9.86 25.16 -2.61
C MET A 253 -10.96 24.87 -3.64
N GLY A 254 -11.02 23.66 -4.19
CA GLY A 254 -11.93 23.28 -5.28
C GLY A 254 -11.37 23.68 -6.65
N TRP A 255 -12.19 23.51 -7.68
CA TRP A 255 -11.79 23.75 -9.07
C TRP A 255 -11.47 25.23 -9.31
N LEU A 256 -10.26 25.51 -9.85
CA LEU A 256 -9.86 26.85 -10.28
C LEU A 256 -10.09 26.98 -11.78
N ARG A 257 -10.59 28.15 -12.21
CA ARG A 257 -10.92 28.50 -13.60
C ARG A 257 -11.94 27.58 -14.25
N GLU A 258 -12.63 28.09 -15.24
CA GLU A 258 -13.45 27.34 -16.18
C GLU A 258 -12.69 27.15 -17.50
N GLY A 259 -13.15 26.23 -18.35
CA GLY A 259 -12.58 26.01 -19.69
C GLY A 259 -12.19 24.56 -19.93
N LYS A 260 -11.95 24.23 -21.19
CA LYS A 260 -11.57 22.88 -21.61
C LYS A 260 -10.20 22.49 -21.06
N TRP A 261 -10.10 21.26 -20.63
CA TRP A 261 -8.85 20.67 -20.18
C TRP A 261 -8.05 20.09 -21.35
N ASP A 262 -6.75 20.23 -21.30
CA ASP A 262 -5.78 19.54 -22.15
C ASP A 262 -5.16 18.39 -21.34
N VAL A 263 -5.32 17.17 -21.83
CA VAL A 263 -4.90 15.95 -21.15
C VAL A 263 -3.80 15.28 -21.96
N ARG A 264 -2.59 15.30 -21.44
CA ARG A 264 -1.39 14.72 -22.08
C ARG A 264 -0.73 13.69 -21.18
N GLN A 265 0.09 12.84 -21.77
CA GLN A 265 0.98 11.93 -21.04
C GLN A 265 2.43 12.30 -21.34
N GLY A 266 3.26 12.29 -20.30
CA GLY A 266 4.68 12.56 -20.42
C GLY A 266 5.46 12.17 -19.18
N GLY A 267 6.76 12.38 -19.22
CA GLY A 267 7.66 12.14 -18.10
C GLY A 267 7.82 13.39 -17.23
N VAL A 268 8.39 13.16 -16.06
CA VAL A 268 8.88 14.22 -15.16
C VAL A 268 10.38 14.02 -15.03
N SER A 269 11.14 15.10 -15.21
CA SER A 269 12.60 15.05 -15.11
C SER A 269 13.06 14.79 -13.67
N ALA A 270 14.32 14.46 -13.49
CA ALA A 270 14.90 14.18 -12.18
C ALA A 270 14.76 15.34 -11.18
N ASP A 271 14.66 16.58 -11.67
CA ASP A 271 14.45 17.80 -10.88
C ASP A 271 12.97 18.20 -10.73
N GLY A 272 12.04 17.32 -11.13
CA GLY A 272 10.60 17.49 -10.95
C GLY A 272 9.89 18.28 -12.03
N LEU A 273 10.52 18.58 -13.17
CA LEU A 273 9.90 19.37 -14.25
C LEU A 273 9.04 18.47 -15.16
N CYS A 274 7.76 18.81 -15.31
CA CYS A 274 6.86 18.10 -16.20
C CYS A 274 7.18 18.40 -17.67
N SER A 275 7.43 17.36 -18.48
CA SER A 275 7.73 17.51 -19.91
C SER A 275 6.57 18.05 -20.76
N CYS A 276 5.33 17.95 -20.25
CA CYS A 276 4.13 18.39 -20.98
C CYS A 276 3.81 19.88 -20.80
N CYS A 277 3.94 20.41 -19.58
CA CYS A 277 3.51 21.77 -19.24
C CYS A 277 4.62 22.65 -18.67
N GLY A 278 5.80 22.10 -18.40
CA GLY A 278 6.91 22.86 -17.81
C GLY A 278 6.75 23.21 -16.33
N GLN A 279 5.68 22.79 -15.67
CA GLN A 279 5.51 23.04 -14.23
C GLN A 279 6.38 22.11 -13.42
N ARG A 280 6.85 22.60 -12.28
CA ARG A 280 7.65 21.82 -11.33
C ARG A 280 6.74 21.17 -10.29
N LEU A 281 6.88 19.87 -10.12
CA LEU A 281 6.20 19.12 -9.07
C LEU A 281 6.81 19.45 -7.70
N ALA A 282 5.98 19.48 -6.69
CA ALA A 282 6.35 19.77 -5.32
C ALA A 282 6.73 18.51 -4.53
N CYS A 283 7.60 18.68 -3.56
CA CYS A 283 7.76 17.74 -2.48
C CYS A 283 6.58 17.91 -1.52
N VAL A 284 5.83 16.85 -1.27
CA VAL A 284 4.69 16.87 -0.36
C VAL A 284 5.18 16.47 1.03
N ASP A 285 4.97 17.34 2.01
CA ASP A 285 5.36 17.05 3.38
C ASP A 285 4.48 15.96 3.99
N ILE A 286 5.12 15.11 4.77
CA ILE A 286 4.42 14.16 5.62
C ILE A 286 3.95 14.93 6.85
N GLU A 287 2.68 14.78 7.23
CA GLU A 287 2.17 15.43 8.42
C GLU A 287 3.02 15.04 9.64
N ARG A 288 3.54 16.05 10.34
CA ARG A 288 4.41 15.86 11.51
C ARG A 288 3.74 14.96 12.56
N LYS A 289 2.43 15.14 12.75
CA LYS A 289 1.63 14.34 13.68
C LYS A 289 1.58 12.86 13.27
N GLU A 290 1.43 12.56 11.97
CA GLU A 290 1.47 11.18 11.47
C GLU A 290 2.86 10.57 11.68
N ALA A 291 3.94 11.32 11.43
CA ALA A 291 5.30 10.87 11.68
C ALA A 291 5.56 10.60 13.17
N GLU A 292 5.08 11.46 14.06
CA GLU A 292 5.18 11.27 15.52
C GLU A 292 4.41 10.02 15.97
N MET A 293 3.16 9.83 15.53
CA MET A 293 2.35 8.63 15.83
C MET A 293 3.01 7.35 15.29
N PHE A 294 3.60 7.43 14.10
CA PHE A 294 4.32 6.29 13.51
C PHE A 294 5.58 5.95 14.31
N ALA A 295 6.38 6.95 14.71
CA ALA A 295 7.54 6.75 15.58
C ALA A 295 7.15 6.12 16.92
N GLU A 296 6.05 6.55 17.52
CA GLU A 296 5.49 5.95 18.74
C GLU A 296 5.07 4.49 18.54
N SER A 297 4.46 4.17 17.38
CA SER A 297 4.09 2.79 17.02
C SER A 297 5.33 1.90 16.86
N VAL A 298 6.38 2.40 16.20
CA VAL A 298 7.67 1.70 16.06
C VAL A 298 8.28 1.46 17.43
N ALA A 299 8.31 2.48 18.29
CA ALA A 299 8.84 2.36 19.65
C ALA A 299 8.05 1.37 20.51
N GLY A 300 6.73 1.39 20.43
CA GLY A 300 5.85 0.46 21.15
C GLY A 300 6.12 -0.99 20.77
N LEU A 301 6.18 -1.29 19.47
CA LEU A 301 6.50 -2.63 18.96
C LEU A 301 7.93 -3.06 19.30
N ALA A 302 8.90 -2.14 19.22
CA ALA A 302 10.28 -2.43 19.61
C ALA A 302 10.37 -2.77 21.11
N LEU A 303 9.71 -2.03 21.98
CA LEU A 303 9.68 -2.30 23.42
C LEU A 303 9.02 -3.65 23.75
N GLU A 304 7.97 -4.03 23.02
CA GLU A 304 7.30 -5.31 23.20
C GLU A 304 8.16 -6.50 22.76
N ARG A 305 8.79 -6.38 21.59
CA ARG A 305 9.56 -7.47 20.97
C ARG A 305 10.99 -7.57 21.47
N GLU A 306 11.60 -6.46 21.86
CA GLU A 306 12.96 -6.33 22.35
C GLU A 306 13.02 -6.29 23.90
N ALA A 307 12.14 -7.02 24.57
CA ALA A 307 11.99 -6.97 26.04
C ALA A 307 13.31 -7.25 26.82
N ARG A 308 14.31 -7.90 26.20
CA ARG A 308 15.63 -8.16 26.79
C ARG A 308 16.65 -7.06 26.48
N SER A 309 16.43 -6.26 25.46
CA SER A 309 17.27 -5.13 25.09
C SER A 309 16.58 -3.86 25.57
N ASN A 310 17.23 -3.06 26.39
CA ASN A 310 16.61 -1.84 26.91
C ASN A 310 16.53 -0.78 25.79
N PHE A 311 15.54 -0.88 24.92
CA PHE A 311 15.31 0.06 23.80
C PHE A 311 15.12 1.51 24.29
N ARG A 312 14.62 1.70 25.51
CA ARG A 312 14.52 3.04 26.14
C ARG A 312 15.86 3.74 26.25
N ASN A 313 16.93 3.02 26.54
CA ASN A 313 18.29 3.61 26.58
C ASN A 313 18.69 4.19 25.22
N PHE A 314 18.24 3.59 24.12
CA PHE A 314 18.44 4.14 22.79
C PHE A 314 17.63 5.41 22.56
N GLN A 315 16.39 5.41 22.97
CA GLN A 315 15.52 6.61 22.86
C GLN A 315 16.14 7.79 23.62
N ASP A 316 16.55 7.57 24.91
CA ASP A 316 17.20 8.58 25.74
C ASP A 316 18.55 9.05 25.16
N TRP A 317 19.29 8.12 24.55
CA TRP A 317 20.54 8.44 23.87
C TRP A 317 20.29 9.29 22.62
N LEU A 318 19.32 8.91 21.80
CA LEU A 318 19.00 9.60 20.56
C LEU A 318 18.51 11.04 20.83
N GLU A 319 17.71 11.27 21.86
CA GLU A 319 17.26 12.61 22.28
C GLU A 319 18.41 13.56 22.61
N LYS A 320 19.48 13.01 23.20
CA LYS A 320 20.69 13.79 23.53
C LYS A 320 21.58 14.10 22.33
N HIS A 321 21.38 13.39 21.21
CA HIS A 321 22.21 13.45 20.01
C HIS A 321 21.41 13.84 18.74
N ALA A 322 20.26 14.47 18.86
CA ALA A 322 19.23 14.65 17.85
C ALA A 322 19.57 15.56 16.63
N GLN A 323 20.81 15.55 16.13
CA GLN A 323 21.25 16.44 15.03
C GLN A 323 21.62 15.70 13.73
N TYR A 324 21.10 14.50 13.51
CA TYR A 324 21.46 13.72 12.32
C TYR A 324 20.55 14.07 11.14
N GLU A 325 21.16 14.21 9.95
CA GLU A 325 20.44 14.37 8.67
C GLU A 325 20.31 13.03 7.94
N ALA A 326 21.01 11.99 8.38
CA ALA A 326 20.92 10.64 7.83
C ALA A 326 21.23 9.57 8.87
N VAL A 327 20.58 8.42 8.74
CA VAL A 327 20.83 7.18 9.48
C VAL A 327 21.31 6.11 8.51
N ILE A 328 22.27 5.31 8.93
CA ILE A 328 22.89 4.26 8.11
C ILE A 328 22.58 2.90 8.72
N ASP A 329 21.97 2.03 7.92
CA ASP A 329 21.87 0.59 8.18
C ASP A 329 23.23 -0.06 7.86
N ALA A 330 24.07 -0.17 8.87
CA ALA A 330 25.43 -0.65 8.69
C ALA A 330 25.51 -2.11 8.24
N ALA A 331 24.58 -2.95 8.69
CA ALA A 331 24.55 -4.36 8.32
C ALA A 331 24.22 -4.55 6.85
N ASN A 332 23.21 -3.84 6.33
CA ASN A 332 22.81 -3.90 4.94
C ASN A 332 23.98 -3.48 4.01
N ILE A 333 24.63 -2.37 4.33
CA ILE A 333 25.76 -1.84 3.54
C ILE A 333 26.98 -2.76 3.58
N ALA A 334 27.41 -3.16 4.77
CA ALA A 334 28.63 -3.94 4.93
C ALA A 334 28.55 -5.35 4.37
N LEU A 335 27.35 -5.89 4.23
CA LEU A 335 27.09 -7.21 3.66
C LEU A 335 26.82 -7.17 2.15
N TYR A 336 26.72 -6.00 1.55
CA TYR A 336 26.43 -5.83 0.13
C TYR A 336 27.53 -6.41 -0.74
N GLN A 337 27.18 -7.36 -1.62
CA GLN A 337 28.12 -8.07 -2.52
C GLN A 337 29.28 -8.78 -1.80
N GLN A 338 29.16 -9.09 -0.51
CA GLN A 338 30.19 -9.83 0.22
C GLN A 338 29.96 -11.35 0.14
N ASN A 339 31.06 -12.09 0.22
CA ASN A 339 30.98 -13.56 0.32
C ASN A 339 30.68 -13.95 1.78
N TYR A 340 29.46 -14.41 2.02
CA TYR A 340 29.03 -14.83 3.36
C TYR A 340 29.78 -16.06 3.89
N ALA A 341 30.26 -16.94 3.00
CA ALA A 341 31.00 -18.12 3.39
C ALA A 341 32.35 -17.79 4.07
N ASP A 342 32.95 -16.65 3.68
CA ASP A 342 34.22 -16.16 4.24
C ASP A 342 34.00 -15.14 5.35
N GLY A 343 32.77 -15.00 5.85
CA GLY A 343 32.44 -14.07 6.92
C GLY A 343 32.52 -12.59 6.50
N GLY A 344 32.39 -12.31 5.21
CA GLY A 344 32.56 -10.97 4.64
C GLY A 344 31.67 -9.92 5.28
N PHE A 345 32.30 -8.87 5.82
CA PHE A 345 31.66 -7.66 6.36
C PHE A 345 32.61 -6.49 6.11
N SER A 346 32.23 -5.60 5.21
CA SER A 346 33.11 -4.54 4.73
C SER A 346 32.88 -3.22 5.46
N LEU A 347 33.73 -2.90 6.41
CA LEU A 347 33.73 -1.59 7.10
C LEU A 347 34.06 -0.44 6.13
N SER A 348 34.87 -0.70 5.10
CA SER A 348 35.22 0.31 4.09
C SER A 348 34.02 0.75 3.24
N GLN A 349 33.05 -0.13 3.02
CA GLN A 349 31.79 0.25 2.34
C GLN A 349 30.96 1.19 3.22
N ILE A 350 30.88 0.93 4.53
CA ILE A 350 30.20 1.85 5.46
C ILE A 350 30.92 3.20 5.48
N ASP A 351 32.26 3.20 5.57
CA ASP A 351 33.05 4.44 5.62
C ASP A 351 32.89 5.28 4.34
N ALA A 352 32.81 4.63 3.18
CA ALA A 352 32.52 5.33 1.92
C ALA A 352 31.18 6.06 1.98
N VAL A 353 30.13 5.41 2.52
CA VAL A 353 28.80 6.02 2.68
C VAL A 353 28.83 7.15 3.71
N VAL A 354 29.51 6.96 4.84
CA VAL A 354 29.67 7.99 5.89
C VAL A 354 30.32 9.24 5.32
N ARG A 355 31.40 9.10 4.57
CA ARG A 355 32.14 10.23 3.96
C ARG A 355 31.29 10.96 2.91
N GLU A 356 30.64 10.22 2.03
CA GLU A 356 29.78 10.79 1.00
C GLU A 356 28.64 11.61 1.61
N LEU A 357 27.92 11.04 2.59
CA LEU A 357 26.85 11.74 3.29
C LEU A 357 27.38 12.97 4.06
N SER A 358 28.52 12.84 4.73
CA SER A 358 29.12 13.99 5.42
C SER A 358 29.48 15.13 4.46
N THR A 359 29.90 14.80 3.24
CA THR A 359 30.16 15.79 2.19
C THR A 359 28.88 16.47 1.74
N ILE A 360 27.83 15.70 1.48
CA ILE A 360 26.50 16.22 1.08
C ILE A 360 25.91 17.12 2.18
N SER A 361 26.05 16.70 3.45
CA SER A 361 25.52 17.41 4.63
C SER A 361 26.45 18.48 5.18
N GLN A 362 27.38 19.00 4.39
CA GLN A 362 28.28 20.09 4.76
C GLN A 362 29.07 19.85 6.07
N GLY A 363 29.51 18.62 6.26
CA GLY A 363 30.34 18.21 7.42
C GLY A 363 29.57 17.64 8.60
N LYS A 364 28.23 17.52 8.53
CA LYS A 364 27.46 16.80 9.54
C LYS A 364 27.65 15.29 9.39
N TRP A 365 27.83 14.62 10.51
CA TRP A 365 28.03 13.17 10.52
C TRP A 365 26.68 12.43 10.51
N PRO A 366 26.52 11.38 9.69
CA PRO A 366 25.36 10.51 9.78
C PRO A 366 25.44 9.60 11.01
N LEU A 367 24.30 9.10 11.47
CA LEU A 367 24.24 8.10 12.53
C LEU A 367 24.39 6.69 11.95
N VAL A 368 25.42 5.98 12.33
CA VAL A 368 25.66 4.57 11.97
C VAL A 368 25.06 3.67 13.06
N ILE A 369 24.11 2.82 12.69
CA ILE A 369 23.55 1.78 13.58
C ILE A 369 24.28 0.47 13.29
N LEU A 370 25.00 -0.06 14.28
CA LEU A 370 25.83 -1.26 14.13
C LEU A 370 25.59 -2.24 15.28
N HIS A 371 25.35 -3.51 14.96
CA HIS A 371 25.16 -4.55 15.97
C HIS A 371 26.43 -4.78 16.81
N ASN A 372 26.29 -4.83 18.15
CA ASN A 372 27.43 -4.94 19.08
C ASN A 372 28.35 -6.17 18.82
N LYS A 373 27.77 -7.29 18.36
CA LYS A 373 28.59 -8.46 17.97
C LYS A 373 29.54 -8.10 16.82
N ARG A 374 29.07 -7.37 15.80
CA ARG A 374 29.91 -6.92 14.67
C ARG A 374 30.92 -5.89 15.12
N TYR A 375 30.49 -4.93 15.94
CA TYR A 375 31.39 -3.94 16.52
C TYR A 375 32.60 -4.58 17.23
N ARG A 376 32.37 -5.59 18.10
CA ARG A 376 33.45 -6.29 18.80
C ARG A 376 34.42 -6.98 17.86
N THR A 377 33.93 -7.71 16.87
CA THR A 377 34.76 -8.37 15.86
C THR A 377 35.60 -7.36 15.05
N LEU A 378 35.04 -6.23 14.69
CA LEU A 378 35.75 -5.19 13.95
C LEU A 378 36.83 -4.50 14.78
N MET A 379 36.63 -4.37 16.09
CA MET A 379 37.59 -3.78 17.03
C MET A 379 38.86 -4.61 17.21
N GLU A 380 38.86 -5.88 16.79
CA GLU A 380 40.07 -6.74 16.82
C GLU A 380 41.13 -6.28 15.80
N ASN A 381 40.71 -5.59 14.74
CA ASN A 381 41.64 -5.05 13.74
C ASN A 381 42.03 -3.60 14.08
N PRO A 382 43.31 -3.26 14.20
CA PRO A 382 43.78 -1.93 14.60
C PRO A 382 43.29 -0.78 13.69
N SER A 383 43.25 -1.02 12.36
CA SER A 383 42.80 0.00 11.39
C SER A 383 41.28 0.26 11.53
N ASN A 384 40.49 -0.79 11.73
CA ASN A 384 39.06 -0.67 11.98
C ASN A 384 38.77 0.01 13.31
N LYS A 385 39.57 -0.32 14.33
CA LYS A 385 39.44 0.25 15.66
C LYS A 385 39.56 1.77 15.64
N GLN A 386 40.59 2.31 14.99
CA GLN A 386 40.81 3.76 14.89
C GLN A 386 39.61 4.46 14.22
N LEU A 387 39.06 3.87 13.17
CA LEU A 387 37.88 4.42 12.46
C LEU A 387 36.65 4.41 13.34
N LEU A 388 36.35 3.29 14.00
CA LEU A 388 35.19 3.15 14.90
C LEU A 388 35.28 4.06 16.13
N GLU A 389 36.48 4.24 16.68
CA GLU A 389 36.72 5.19 17.76
C GLU A 389 36.51 6.64 17.32
N THR A 390 36.88 6.98 16.08
CA THR A 390 36.60 8.28 15.49
C THR A 390 35.11 8.53 15.37
N TRP A 391 34.34 7.58 14.82
CA TRP A 391 32.88 7.69 14.72
C TRP A 391 32.21 7.82 16.10
N ARG A 392 32.71 7.04 17.08
CA ARG A 392 32.18 7.11 18.44
C ARG A 392 32.45 8.46 19.10
N ALA A 393 33.67 8.99 18.95
CA ALA A 393 34.04 10.31 19.48
C ALA A 393 33.24 11.46 18.88
N LYS A 394 32.79 11.29 17.62
CA LYS A 394 31.89 12.24 16.91
C LYS A 394 30.44 12.03 17.24
N GLY A 395 30.06 11.05 18.07
CA GLY A 395 28.69 10.67 18.32
C GLY A 395 27.98 10.02 17.11
N ALA A 396 28.73 9.67 16.06
CA ALA A 396 28.20 9.14 14.80
C ALA A 396 27.93 7.62 14.80
N LEU A 397 28.14 6.94 15.91
CA LEU A 397 28.00 5.49 16.05
C LEU A 397 27.16 5.12 17.26
N TYR A 398 26.10 4.36 17.02
CA TYR A 398 25.38 3.65 18.07
C TYR A 398 25.50 2.13 17.87
N THR A 399 25.79 1.39 18.95
CA THR A 399 25.88 -0.07 18.92
C THR A 399 24.67 -0.69 19.59
N THR A 400 23.89 -1.47 18.81
CA THR A 400 22.69 -2.14 19.32
C THR A 400 23.08 -3.29 20.25
N PRO A 401 22.28 -3.59 21.30
CA PRO A 401 22.57 -4.68 22.24
C PRO A 401 22.65 -6.05 21.57
N ASN A 402 23.33 -7.01 22.23
CA ASN A 402 23.39 -8.38 21.74
C ASN A 402 21.99 -9.02 21.75
N GLY A 403 21.60 -9.62 20.62
CA GLY A 403 20.31 -10.29 20.47
C GLY A 403 19.17 -9.37 20.09
N SER A 404 19.43 -8.06 19.92
CA SER A 404 18.43 -7.13 19.37
C SER A 404 18.39 -7.20 17.85
N ASN A 405 17.26 -6.78 17.27
CA ASN A 405 17.13 -6.55 15.83
C ASN A 405 17.42 -5.07 15.56
N ASP A 406 18.46 -4.78 14.79
CA ASP A 406 18.90 -3.42 14.42
C ASP A 406 17.87 -2.66 13.58
N ASP A 407 16.94 -3.36 12.92
CA ASP A 407 15.91 -2.74 12.10
C ASP A 407 15.03 -1.77 12.93
N TRP A 408 14.71 -2.13 14.17
CA TRP A 408 13.97 -1.24 15.06
C TRP A 408 14.71 0.06 15.38
N TYR A 409 16.05 -0.02 15.49
CA TYR A 409 16.88 1.10 15.89
C TYR A 409 17.05 2.12 14.77
N TRP A 410 17.44 1.66 13.57
CA TRP A 410 17.63 2.60 12.47
C TRP A 410 16.29 3.16 11.96
N LEU A 411 15.21 2.34 11.95
CA LEU A 411 13.89 2.83 11.55
C LEU A 411 13.36 3.88 12.51
N PHE A 412 13.39 3.59 13.82
CA PHE A 412 12.94 4.56 14.84
C PHE A 412 13.74 5.86 14.75
N ALA A 413 15.07 5.79 14.65
CA ALA A 413 15.90 6.98 14.55
C ALA A 413 15.56 7.80 13.31
N ALA A 414 15.45 7.17 12.13
CA ALA A 414 15.18 7.87 10.89
C ALA A 414 13.79 8.53 10.88
N VAL A 415 12.77 7.84 11.41
CA VAL A 415 11.40 8.39 11.50
C VAL A 415 11.32 9.50 12.55
N LYS A 416 11.87 9.28 13.75
CA LYS A 416 11.83 10.25 14.86
C LYS A 416 12.54 11.56 14.51
N LEU A 417 13.66 11.46 13.80
CA LEU A 417 14.46 12.61 13.38
C LEU A 417 14.01 13.20 12.05
N ASN A 418 13.04 12.55 11.37
CA ASN A 418 12.59 12.94 10.02
C ASN A 418 13.76 13.14 9.05
N CYS A 419 14.71 12.21 9.02
CA CYS A 419 15.96 12.29 8.27
C CYS A 419 16.10 11.13 7.27
N LEU A 420 17.12 11.18 6.41
CA LEU A 420 17.38 10.17 5.41
C LEU A 420 17.77 8.82 6.08
N LEU A 421 17.41 7.72 5.43
CA LEU A 421 17.79 6.37 5.80
C LEU A 421 18.50 5.67 4.65
N VAL A 422 19.77 5.29 4.86
CA VAL A 422 20.56 4.60 3.83
C VAL A 422 20.45 3.10 4.02
N THR A 423 19.66 2.46 3.18
CA THR A 423 19.49 0.99 3.15
C THR A 423 18.90 0.56 1.81
N ASN A 424 19.26 -0.64 1.33
CA ASN A 424 18.61 -1.32 0.22
C ASN A 424 17.55 -2.32 0.69
N ASP A 425 17.25 -2.36 2.00
CA ASP A 425 16.18 -3.20 2.50
C ASP A 425 14.83 -2.74 1.95
N GLU A 426 14.08 -3.69 1.39
CA GLU A 426 12.73 -3.42 0.88
C GLU A 426 11.69 -3.31 2.00
N MET A 427 12.07 -3.61 3.23
CA MET A 427 11.22 -3.45 4.41
C MET A 427 9.86 -4.15 4.25
N ARG A 428 9.86 -5.38 3.71
CA ARG A 428 8.64 -6.19 3.43
C ARG A 428 8.31 -7.20 4.52
N ASP A 429 9.13 -7.29 5.56
CA ASP A 429 8.95 -8.26 6.63
C ASP A 429 7.72 -7.93 7.48
N HIS A 430 7.20 -8.95 8.20
CA HIS A 430 6.02 -8.83 9.05
C HIS A 430 6.06 -7.67 10.06
N ILE A 431 7.25 -7.19 10.39
CA ILE A 431 7.49 -6.02 11.24
C ILE A 431 6.87 -4.77 10.61
N PHE A 432 7.06 -4.60 9.31
CA PHE A 432 6.58 -3.42 8.58
C PHE A 432 5.11 -3.52 8.18
N GLU A 433 4.54 -4.74 8.07
CA GLU A 433 3.11 -4.93 7.86
C GLU A 433 2.25 -4.45 9.04
N LEU A 434 2.82 -4.45 10.26
CA LEU A 434 2.16 -4.00 11.48
C LEU A 434 2.12 -2.47 11.61
N LEU A 435 2.96 -1.74 10.87
CA LEU A 435 3.21 -0.31 11.05
C LEU A 435 2.29 0.63 10.23
N GLY A 436 1.24 0.11 9.61
CA GLY A 436 0.26 0.94 8.90
C GLY A 436 0.57 1.13 7.41
N ARG A 437 -0.38 0.73 6.58
CA ARG A 437 -0.22 0.59 5.12
C ARG A 437 -0.15 1.91 4.35
N SER A 438 -0.54 3.05 4.94
CA SER A 438 -0.65 4.32 4.21
C SER A 438 0.52 5.27 4.42
N PHE A 439 1.04 5.36 5.64
CA PHE A 439 2.13 6.30 5.99
C PHE A 439 3.50 5.80 5.52
N PHE A 440 3.81 4.54 5.81
CA PHE A 440 5.16 4.00 5.62
C PHE A 440 5.66 4.02 4.16
N PRO A 441 4.86 3.69 3.13
CA PRO A 441 5.29 3.82 1.74
C PRO A 441 5.66 5.26 1.36
N LYS A 442 4.89 6.26 1.81
CA LYS A 442 5.16 7.69 1.57
C LYS A 442 6.44 8.13 2.25
N TRP A 443 6.63 7.71 3.51
CA TRP A 443 7.84 8.01 4.26
C TRP A 443 9.08 7.40 3.60
N LYS A 444 9.00 6.13 3.22
CA LYS A 444 10.07 5.39 2.53
C LYS A 444 10.50 6.08 1.23
N GLU A 445 9.54 6.47 0.39
CA GLU A 445 9.80 7.17 -0.86
C GLU A 445 10.61 8.45 -0.65
N ARG A 446 10.37 9.18 0.43
CA ARG A 446 11.01 10.45 0.72
C ARG A 446 12.33 10.36 1.48
N HIS A 447 12.55 9.28 2.22
CA HIS A 447 13.66 9.20 3.16
C HIS A 447 14.64 8.08 2.84
N GLN A 448 14.25 7.05 2.04
CA GLN A 448 15.15 5.97 1.70
C GLN A 448 16.16 6.42 0.64
N VAL A 449 17.45 6.37 0.99
CA VAL A 449 18.58 6.49 0.08
C VAL A 449 19.03 5.09 -0.29
N ARG A 450 18.95 4.75 -1.57
CA ARG A 450 19.49 3.49 -2.09
C ARG A 450 20.94 3.66 -2.51
N TYR A 451 21.70 2.59 -2.48
CA TYR A 451 23.10 2.63 -2.85
C TYR A 451 23.50 1.43 -3.71
N THR A 452 24.57 1.60 -4.45
CA THR A 452 25.23 0.51 -5.19
C THR A 452 26.72 0.76 -5.23
N PHE A 453 27.49 -0.31 -5.35
CA PHE A 453 28.94 -0.26 -5.58
C PHE A 453 29.24 -0.83 -6.97
N VAL A 454 29.71 0.03 -7.87
CA VAL A 454 30.12 -0.35 -9.23
C VAL A 454 31.62 -0.29 -9.31
N LYS A 455 32.27 -1.43 -9.46
CA LYS A 455 33.76 -1.56 -9.45
C LYS A 455 34.39 -0.90 -8.19
N GLY A 456 33.74 -1.07 -7.04
CA GLY A 456 34.19 -0.49 -5.77
C GLY A 456 33.86 1.01 -5.56
N VAL A 457 33.26 1.67 -6.54
CA VAL A 457 32.84 3.07 -6.43
C VAL A 457 31.40 3.15 -5.96
N LEU A 458 31.18 3.85 -4.86
CA LEU A 458 29.85 4.12 -4.30
C LEU A 458 29.03 5.02 -5.24
N ARG A 459 27.77 4.67 -5.39
CA ARG A 459 26.73 5.53 -5.97
C ARG A 459 25.52 5.54 -5.05
N LEU A 460 25.14 6.72 -4.58
CA LEU A 460 23.92 6.96 -3.84
C LEU A 460 22.80 7.35 -4.80
N VAL A 461 21.62 6.81 -4.57
CA VAL A 461 20.38 7.19 -5.25
C VAL A 461 19.52 7.91 -4.21
N MET A 462 19.54 9.23 -4.28
CA MET A 462 18.77 10.07 -3.37
C MET A 462 17.27 9.99 -3.68
N PRO A 463 16.39 10.20 -2.69
CA PRO A 463 14.97 10.38 -2.93
C PRO A 463 14.72 11.47 -3.97
N PRO A 464 13.65 11.34 -4.79
CA PRO A 464 13.32 12.37 -5.76
C PRO A 464 12.96 13.70 -5.06
N PRO A 465 13.26 14.86 -5.65
CA PRO A 465 12.96 16.18 -5.07
C PRO A 465 11.46 16.54 -5.13
N TYR A 466 10.63 15.63 -5.58
CA TYR A 466 9.17 15.74 -5.64
C TYR A 466 8.50 14.43 -5.22
N SER A 467 7.27 14.52 -4.74
CA SER A 467 6.52 13.32 -4.31
C SER A 467 5.75 12.70 -5.48
N VAL A 468 5.77 11.36 -5.53
CA VAL A 468 5.07 10.56 -6.54
C VAL A 468 3.63 10.29 -6.09
N VAL A 469 2.86 11.36 -6.01
CA VAL A 469 1.42 11.35 -5.69
C VAL A 469 0.68 12.27 -6.66
N ILE A 470 -0.64 12.18 -6.72
CA ILE A 470 -1.44 13.15 -7.47
C ILE A 470 -1.18 14.55 -6.90
N GLN A 471 -0.83 15.48 -7.76
CA GLN A 471 -0.55 16.87 -7.38
C GLN A 471 -1.44 17.84 -8.11
N GLU A 472 -1.88 18.87 -7.39
CA GLU A 472 -2.59 20.01 -7.89
C GLU A 472 -1.70 21.25 -7.76
N SER A 473 -1.50 21.95 -8.86
CA SER A 473 -0.63 23.13 -8.88
C SER A 473 -1.37 24.40 -8.46
N GLU A 474 -0.61 25.46 -8.18
CA GLU A 474 -1.14 26.79 -7.84
C GLU A 474 -2.02 27.45 -8.93
N ILE A 475 -1.95 26.96 -10.15
CA ILE A 475 -2.79 27.40 -11.26
C ILE A 475 -3.90 26.39 -11.60
N GLY A 476 -4.13 25.39 -10.75
CA GLY A 476 -5.18 24.40 -10.89
C GLY A 476 -4.88 23.30 -11.91
N SER A 477 -3.64 23.09 -12.32
CA SER A 477 -3.24 21.94 -13.15
C SER A 477 -3.03 20.70 -12.30
N TRP A 478 -3.31 19.54 -12.88
CA TRP A 478 -3.18 18.25 -12.20
C TRP A 478 -2.10 17.38 -12.82
N HIS A 479 -1.35 16.70 -11.98
CA HIS A 479 -0.35 15.73 -12.37
C HIS A 479 -0.62 14.41 -11.66
N VAL A 480 -0.88 13.36 -12.42
CA VAL A 480 -1.27 12.04 -11.90
C VAL A 480 -0.21 11.02 -12.27
N PRO A 481 0.51 10.43 -11.28
CA PRO A 481 1.50 9.39 -11.55
C PRO A 481 0.81 8.07 -11.87
N LEU A 482 1.26 7.40 -12.93
CA LEU A 482 0.77 6.08 -13.28
C LEU A 482 1.61 4.98 -12.60
N ASP A 483 0.95 3.90 -12.21
CA ASP A 483 1.64 2.71 -11.75
C ASP A 483 2.35 2.04 -12.91
N ASP A 484 3.68 1.95 -12.83
CA ASP A 484 4.51 1.25 -13.82
C ASP A 484 4.89 -0.13 -13.28
N LYS A 485 4.28 -1.17 -13.84
CA LYS A 485 4.56 -2.57 -13.50
C LYS A 485 6.00 -3.00 -13.83
N LEU A 486 6.74 -2.21 -14.60
CA LEU A 486 8.12 -2.50 -15.02
C LEU A 486 9.19 -1.99 -14.03
N GLY A 487 8.81 -1.23 -13.02
CA GLY A 487 9.65 -0.97 -11.84
C GLY A 487 10.79 0.03 -12.00
N ASP A 488 10.88 0.79 -13.08
CA ASP A 488 11.83 1.90 -13.19
C ASP A 488 11.18 3.22 -12.80
N GLU A 489 11.41 3.67 -11.58
CA GLU A 489 10.88 4.92 -11.03
C GLU A 489 11.26 6.15 -11.89
N ARG A 490 12.36 6.09 -12.66
CA ARG A 490 12.84 7.19 -13.51
C ARG A 490 12.11 7.31 -14.84
N SER A 491 11.49 6.22 -15.31
CA SER A 491 10.72 6.17 -16.56
C SER A 491 9.21 6.31 -16.36
N ARG A 492 8.78 6.65 -15.13
CA ARG A 492 7.37 6.77 -14.78
C ARG A 492 6.62 7.75 -15.67
N ILE A 493 5.49 7.29 -16.19
CA ILE A 493 4.59 8.12 -16.99
C ILE A 493 3.63 8.85 -16.07
N TRP A 494 3.38 10.12 -16.39
CA TRP A 494 2.42 10.96 -15.71
C TRP A 494 1.32 11.41 -16.66
N VAL A 495 0.11 11.55 -16.15
CA VAL A 495 -0.97 12.25 -16.84
C VAL A 495 -0.91 13.71 -16.39
N CYS A 496 -0.61 14.59 -17.34
CA CYS A 496 -0.61 16.03 -17.16
C CYS A 496 -1.92 16.61 -17.67
N ILE A 497 -2.64 17.32 -16.81
CA ILE A 497 -3.97 17.84 -17.06
C ILE A 497 -3.94 19.33 -16.80
N THR A 498 -4.05 20.13 -17.85
CA THR A 498 -3.89 21.60 -17.79
C THR A 498 -5.00 22.31 -18.53
N ARG A 499 -5.17 23.59 -18.26
CA ARG A 499 -5.97 24.50 -19.09
C ARG A 499 -5.03 25.39 -19.92
N PRO A 500 -5.16 25.45 -21.27
CA PRO A 500 -4.17 26.08 -22.15
C PRO A 500 -3.85 27.56 -21.85
N GLU A 501 -4.80 28.32 -21.34
CA GLU A 501 -4.61 29.74 -20.97
C GLU A 501 -3.74 29.89 -19.70
N SER A 502 -3.57 28.84 -18.92
CA SER A 502 -2.75 28.88 -17.72
C SER A 502 -1.24 28.99 -18.00
N CYS A 503 -0.79 28.54 -19.17
CA CYS A 503 0.63 28.58 -19.54
C CYS A 503 1.10 29.97 -19.99
N LYS A 504 0.19 30.86 -20.41
CA LYS A 504 0.55 32.19 -20.92
C LYS A 504 0.76 33.25 -19.83
N SER A 505 0.18 33.08 -18.65
CA SER A 505 0.26 34.06 -17.56
C SER A 505 1.53 34.00 -16.72
N LEU A 506 2.33 32.94 -16.84
CA LEU A 506 3.57 32.77 -16.07
C LEU A 506 4.79 33.41 -16.76
N SER A 507 4.71 33.66 -18.08
CA SER A 507 5.82 34.31 -18.82
C SER A 507 5.85 35.83 -18.67
N GLU A 508 4.80 36.44 -18.12
CA GLU A 508 4.71 37.90 -17.96
C GLU A 508 4.88 38.41 -16.52
N ALA A 509 4.87 37.50 -15.51
CA ALA A 509 4.93 37.87 -14.09
C ALA A 509 6.33 37.80 -13.45
N ASP A 510 7.35 37.31 -14.16
CA ASP A 510 8.70 37.08 -13.60
C ASP A 510 9.74 38.11 -14.10
N GLY A 511 9.31 39.34 -14.37
CA GLY A 511 10.13 40.49 -14.69
C GLY A 511 10.47 41.40 -13.51
N GLY A 512 10.57 40.91 -12.29
CA GLY A 512 10.86 41.69 -11.09
C GLY A 512 11.83 40.99 -10.15
N ASP A 513 13.08 41.46 -10.21
CA ASP A 513 14.20 41.25 -9.27
C ASP A 513 13.92 40.52 -7.98
N ASN A 514 14.57 39.35 -7.79
CA ASN A 514 15.19 39.05 -6.50
C ASN A 514 16.34 38.05 -6.68
N LEU A 515 17.53 38.54 -6.52
CA LEU A 515 18.77 37.81 -6.35
C LEU A 515 18.64 36.89 -5.11
N ILE A 516 18.60 35.60 -5.33
CA ILE A 516 19.02 34.62 -4.32
C ILE A 516 20.15 33.81 -4.94
N HIS A 517 21.32 33.95 -4.36
CA HIS A 517 22.55 33.23 -4.69
C HIS A 517 22.29 31.71 -4.73
N THR A 518 22.33 31.14 -5.92
CA THR A 518 22.47 29.70 -6.10
C THR A 518 23.86 29.46 -6.67
N THR A 519 24.71 28.86 -5.86
CA THR A 519 26.06 28.43 -6.26
C THR A 519 25.90 27.27 -7.25
N GLN A 520 26.14 27.54 -8.52
CA GLN A 520 26.27 26.54 -9.56
C GLN A 520 27.63 25.84 -9.42
N VAL A 521 27.61 24.53 -9.21
CA VAL A 521 28.78 23.69 -9.49
C VAL A 521 28.61 23.15 -10.91
N GLN A 522 29.36 23.73 -11.83
CA GLN A 522 29.55 23.23 -13.19
C GLN A 522 30.44 21.98 -13.13
N THR A 523 29.93 20.83 -13.54
CA THR A 523 30.76 19.69 -13.97
C THR A 523 30.80 19.68 -15.50
N GLN A 524 31.97 19.96 -16.04
CA GLN A 524 32.30 19.75 -17.44
C GLN A 524 32.26 18.26 -17.78
N ALA A 525 31.52 17.93 -18.84
CA ALA A 525 31.58 16.62 -19.46
C ALA A 525 32.45 16.71 -20.71
N ASP A 526 33.63 16.10 -20.65
CA ASP A 526 34.45 15.84 -21.83
C ASP A 526 33.90 14.63 -22.58
N ALA A 527 33.59 14.88 -23.85
CA ALA A 527 33.22 13.86 -24.81
C ALA A 527 34.48 13.28 -25.48
N THR A 528 34.70 11.97 -25.30
CA THR A 528 35.53 11.22 -26.26
C THR A 528 34.83 9.89 -26.59
N SER A 529 34.54 9.79 -27.89
CA SER A 529 34.01 8.59 -28.56
C SER A 529 35.12 7.52 -28.69
N SER A 530 34.83 6.25 -28.49
CA SER A 530 35.39 5.18 -29.32
C SER A 530 34.65 3.84 -29.13
N HIS A 531 34.44 3.24 -30.21
CA HIS A 531 33.84 2.01 -30.70
C HIS A 531 34.00 0.68 -29.92
N LEU A 532 32.92 -0.14 -30.06
CA LEU A 532 32.82 -1.58 -30.26
C LEU A 532 33.22 -2.57 -29.16
N GLY A 533 32.26 -3.42 -28.82
CA GLY A 533 32.50 -4.71 -28.18
C GLY A 533 31.22 -5.40 -27.68
N ASN A 534 30.58 -6.22 -28.53
CA ASN A 534 29.51 -7.14 -28.14
C ASN A 534 30.02 -8.12 -27.08
N GLY A 535 29.33 -8.18 -25.94
CA GLY A 535 29.55 -9.20 -24.93
C GLY A 535 28.25 -9.46 -24.16
N THR A 536 27.59 -10.54 -24.54
CA THR A 536 26.40 -11.06 -23.84
C THR A 536 26.74 -11.43 -22.39
N ALA A 537 26.32 -10.65 -21.43
CA ALA A 537 26.38 -10.99 -20.02
C ALA A 537 25.06 -11.67 -19.58
N LYS A 538 25.16 -12.94 -19.26
CA LYS A 538 24.09 -13.71 -18.61
C LYS A 538 23.79 -13.11 -17.23
N GLN A 539 22.55 -12.68 -17.03
CA GLN A 539 22.02 -12.34 -15.71
C GLN A 539 21.94 -13.60 -14.85
N ALA A 540 22.74 -13.64 -13.81
CA ALA A 540 22.59 -14.60 -12.72
C ALA A 540 21.55 -14.08 -11.74
N THR A 541 20.32 -14.57 -11.82
CA THR A 541 19.29 -14.39 -10.81
C THR A 541 19.62 -15.24 -9.59
N GLY A 542 20.22 -14.65 -8.57
CA GLY A 542 20.41 -15.29 -7.28
C GLY A 542 19.08 -15.44 -6.54
N LYS A 543 18.46 -16.62 -6.64
CA LYS A 543 17.36 -17.00 -5.76
C LYS A 543 17.90 -17.15 -4.33
N ARG A 544 17.50 -16.29 -3.43
CA ARG A 544 17.65 -16.46 -1.98
C ARG A 544 16.88 -17.72 -1.58
N LYS A 545 17.55 -18.71 -1.03
CA LYS A 545 16.93 -19.86 -0.37
C LYS A 545 16.17 -19.38 0.86
N GLU A 546 14.87 -19.59 0.88
CA GLU A 546 14.05 -19.55 2.09
C GLU A 546 14.65 -20.53 3.11
N ARG A 547 14.92 -20.04 4.30
CA ARG A 547 15.22 -20.91 5.44
C ARG A 547 13.89 -21.41 6.00
N ASP A 548 13.66 -22.71 5.87
CA ASP A 548 12.61 -23.44 6.57
C ASP A 548 12.74 -23.21 8.08
N PHE A 549 11.80 -22.48 8.66
CA PHE A 549 11.48 -22.50 10.08
C PHE A 549 10.32 -23.46 10.31
N HIS A 550 10.61 -24.76 10.21
CA HIS A 550 9.84 -25.79 10.87
C HIS A 550 10.58 -26.17 12.16
N SER A 551 10.17 -25.62 13.26
CA SER A 551 10.17 -26.22 14.60
C SER A 551 9.89 -25.12 15.61
N LEU A 552 8.66 -25.08 16.09
CA LEU A 552 8.21 -24.68 17.42
C LEU A 552 6.67 -24.55 17.40
N LYS A 553 6.03 -25.71 17.26
CA LYS A 553 4.69 -25.93 17.79
C LYS A 553 4.84 -27.06 18.80
N GLU A 554 5.03 -26.67 20.05
CA GLU A 554 4.67 -27.40 21.26
C GLU A 554 5.05 -26.52 22.44
N PHE A 555 4.08 -26.22 23.23
CA PHE A 555 3.97 -25.57 24.53
C PHE A 555 3.20 -24.24 24.55
N CYS A 556 2.00 -24.47 25.06
CA CYS A 556 0.89 -23.64 25.55
C CYS A 556 -0.16 -23.27 24.53
#